data_dc3aa761eecc18aa9aebe751c5b88d37
#
_entry.id   dc3aa761eecc18aa9aebe751c5b88d37
#
_cell.length_a   1.000
_cell.length_b   1.000
_cell.length_c   1.000
_cell.angle_alpha   90.00
_cell.angle_beta   90.00
_cell.angle_gamma   90.00
#
_symmetry.space_group_name_H-M   'P 1'
#
loop_
_entity.id
_entity.type
_entity.pdbx_description
1 polymer ?
#
loop_
_entity_poly.entity_id
_entity_poly.type
_entity_poly.pdbx_seq_one_letter_code
_entity_poly.pdbx_strand_id
1 'polypeptide(L)'
;GLGDVYKRQAYTNALPKDAAAVFSFDLMEMAQKCDLNDQVKQSMGQMMKSSLKGSADALVDKLMENPEESGLRLTDRVYFFAASQMEMGGVLVRMADKGKLEDLMAMLQEQKACEAPADGDGCRWTVGGGGLMAWTDDAFLMLAGNGNPKDLQHQASMWLRQKEGEGYSGTPEFKKLEDADEDVAMVTSLNAMPKSYLGPVTMGLPADLNLNDLKIFSTLDFQAGRAVMEVETLLEGKFKDLLKKQAEVSGELDGTYLKVFPANTVLWMAANVNGEKAYELLRENPTVRQELDNSMMPLDFEAIFKAVKGDVAVAMPEMSLKPGFILYADVKNGDFMRTFEDLKPMLAMTNGQMRLVDKGENAYQFVAANGAMLGMGRGPVSFWLGVKDDRFYLTNQEDLIGREVKGLSLKDCDWAKDVKDKHFYLNVNFQALAAVLPQIPYVGMLDYLSIESDEPTKARLVLQLKDHKENVLKQLVKIVNN
;
A
#
# COMPACT_ATOMS: atom_id res chain seq x y z
N GLY A 1 35.36 10.83 -6.54
CA GLY A 1 36.40 9.79 -6.57
C GLY A 1 36.07 8.64 -5.60
N LEU A 2 36.84 7.54 -5.62
CA LEU A 2 36.64 6.37 -4.75
C LEU A 2 36.50 6.73 -3.25
N GLY A 3 37.21 7.77 -2.80
CA GLY A 3 37.09 8.26 -1.41
C GLY A 3 35.74 8.89 -1.06
N ASP A 4 35.01 9.43 -2.03
CA ASP A 4 33.67 9.97 -1.83
C ASP A 4 32.61 8.86 -1.73
N VAL A 5 32.82 7.75 -2.44
CA VAL A 5 31.93 6.58 -2.37
C VAL A 5 32.07 5.91 -1.00
N TYR A 6 33.29 5.72 -0.49
CA TYR A 6 33.51 5.19 0.85
C TYR A 6 32.94 6.08 1.96
N LYS A 7 33.06 7.42 1.81
CA LYS A 7 32.45 8.36 2.76
C LYS A 7 30.93 8.45 2.64
N ARG A 8 30.36 8.17 1.45
CA ARG A 8 28.89 8.12 1.27
C ARG A 8 28.25 7.00 2.06
N GLN A 9 28.92 5.89 2.27
CA GLN A 9 28.38 4.72 2.97
C GLN A 9 28.55 4.78 4.49
N ALA A 10 29.47 5.61 5.03
CA ALA A 10 29.80 5.59 6.45
C ALA A 10 28.61 5.98 7.36
N TYR A 11 27.81 7.00 6.99
CA TYR A 11 26.68 7.42 7.84
C TYR A 11 25.56 6.37 7.90
N THR A 12 25.34 5.60 6.82
CA THR A 12 24.27 4.58 6.78
C THR A 12 24.54 3.40 7.69
N ASN A 13 25.78 3.23 8.15
CA ASN A 13 26.10 2.21 9.14
C ASN A 13 25.37 2.43 10.48
N ALA A 14 24.92 3.66 10.75
CA ALA A 14 24.17 3.98 11.98
C ALA A 14 22.70 3.51 11.96
N LEU A 15 22.20 2.97 10.84
CA LEU A 15 20.88 2.37 10.79
C LEU A 15 20.84 1.08 11.63
N PRO A 16 19.84 0.89 12.52
CA PRO A 16 19.74 -0.30 13.36
C PRO A 16 19.54 -1.55 12.51
N LYS A 17 20.31 -2.60 12.78
CA LYS A 17 20.30 -3.87 12.03
C LYS A 17 18.92 -4.53 12.01
N ASP A 18 18.18 -4.42 13.09
CA ASP A 18 16.86 -5.00 13.34
C ASP A 18 15.72 -3.98 13.14
N ALA A 19 15.96 -2.94 12.33
CA ALA A 19 14.93 -1.95 12.04
C ALA A 19 13.66 -2.62 11.50
N ALA A 20 12.54 -2.22 12.07
CA ALA A 20 11.21 -2.66 11.68
C ALA A 20 10.80 -2.12 10.31
N ALA A 21 11.19 -0.88 10.03
CA ALA A 21 11.02 -0.21 8.77
C ALA A 21 12.15 0.79 8.54
N VAL A 22 12.58 0.92 7.29
CA VAL A 22 13.54 1.94 6.86
C VAL A 22 12.99 2.61 5.61
N PHE A 23 12.91 3.93 5.66
CA PHE A 23 12.49 4.80 4.57
C PHE A 23 13.68 5.63 4.11
N SER A 24 13.87 5.72 2.82
CA SER A 24 14.91 6.51 2.16
C SER A 24 14.25 7.59 1.31
N PHE A 25 14.60 8.85 1.52
CA PHE A 25 14.03 10.00 0.81
C PHE A 25 15.10 10.76 0.03
N ASP A 26 14.82 11.09 -1.23
CA ASP A 26 15.55 12.10 -1.98
C ASP A 26 14.87 13.46 -1.78
N LEU A 27 15.26 14.16 -0.72
CA LEU A 27 14.65 15.44 -0.36
C LEU A 27 14.89 16.53 -1.39
N MET A 28 16.02 16.51 -2.07
CA MET A 28 16.35 17.53 -3.06
C MET A 28 15.53 17.37 -4.33
N GLU A 29 15.37 16.15 -4.81
CA GLU A 29 14.53 15.89 -5.98
C GLU A 29 13.06 16.19 -5.67
N MET A 30 12.56 15.77 -4.51
CA MET A 30 11.21 16.11 -4.06
C MET A 30 11.00 17.63 -3.96
N ALA A 31 11.97 18.36 -3.44
CA ALA A 31 11.91 19.83 -3.36
C ALA A 31 11.85 20.47 -4.75
N GLN A 32 12.62 19.97 -5.73
CA GLN A 32 12.57 20.43 -7.12
C GLN A 32 11.20 20.13 -7.76
N LYS A 33 10.67 18.93 -7.54
CA LYS A 33 9.35 18.50 -8.04
C LYS A 33 8.19 19.32 -7.44
N CYS A 34 8.33 19.78 -6.20
CA CYS A 34 7.37 20.68 -5.55
C CYS A 34 7.39 22.10 -6.14
N ASP A 35 8.46 22.48 -6.85
CA ASP A 35 8.70 23.86 -7.26
C ASP A 35 8.55 24.81 -6.07
N LEU A 36 9.44 24.63 -5.06
CA LEU A 36 9.41 25.37 -3.81
C LEU A 36 9.59 26.87 -4.06
N ASN A 37 8.49 27.53 -4.42
CA ASN A 37 8.44 28.96 -4.52
C ASN A 37 8.44 29.61 -3.12
N ASP A 38 8.61 30.92 -3.08
CA ASP A 38 8.71 31.68 -1.81
C ASP A 38 7.49 31.47 -0.90
N GLN A 39 6.30 31.27 -1.47
CA GLN A 39 5.07 31.02 -0.70
C GLN A 39 5.10 29.67 0.01
N VAL A 40 5.57 28.61 -0.66
CA VAL A 40 5.69 27.27 -0.08
C VAL A 40 6.76 27.27 1.00
N LYS A 41 7.93 27.89 0.72
CA LYS A 41 8.99 28.07 1.74
C LYS A 41 8.47 28.82 2.96
N GLN A 42 7.70 29.89 2.77
CA GLN A 42 7.11 30.65 3.86
C GLN A 42 6.14 29.80 4.68
N SER A 43 5.27 29.00 4.03
CA SER A 43 4.33 28.09 4.71
C SER A 43 5.05 27.02 5.51
N MET A 44 6.09 26.41 4.93
CA MET A 44 6.94 25.45 5.65
C MET A 44 7.66 26.08 6.82
N GLY A 45 8.23 27.26 6.64
CA GLY A 45 8.87 28.04 7.70
C GLY A 45 7.92 28.34 8.86
N GLN A 46 6.68 28.74 8.56
CA GLN A 46 5.65 28.99 9.58
C GLN A 46 5.27 27.72 10.34
N MET A 47 5.15 26.58 9.64
CA MET A 47 4.87 25.29 10.28
C MET A 47 6.02 24.90 11.22
N MET A 48 7.27 25.04 10.79
CA MET A 48 8.44 24.77 11.63
C MET A 48 8.48 25.69 12.85
N LYS A 49 8.26 26.99 12.65
CA LYS A 49 8.21 27.98 13.75
C LYS A 49 7.12 27.64 14.77
N SER A 50 5.94 27.25 14.30
CA SER A 50 4.84 26.85 15.20
C SER A 50 5.19 25.58 15.99
N SER A 51 5.85 24.61 15.34
CA SER A 51 6.31 23.38 16.00
C SER A 51 7.36 23.64 17.07
N LEU A 52 8.23 24.62 16.85
CA LEU A 52 9.26 25.08 17.80
C LEU A 52 8.75 26.15 18.77
N LYS A 53 7.43 26.44 18.75
CA LYS A 53 6.77 27.42 19.64
C LYS A 53 7.41 28.83 19.58
N GLY A 54 7.90 29.22 18.40
CA GLY A 54 8.53 30.51 18.16
C GLY A 54 9.93 30.69 18.80
N SER A 55 10.48 29.64 19.44
CA SER A 55 11.77 29.73 20.14
C SER A 55 12.98 29.79 19.21
N ALA A 56 12.80 29.56 17.90
CA ALA A 56 13.88 29.46 16.93
C ALA A 56 13.55 30.14 15.59
N ASP A 57 12.69 31.15 15.57
CA ASP A 57 12.17 31.79 14.36
C ASP A 57 13.25 32.26 13.38
N ALA A 58 14.24 33.01 13.87
CA ALA A 58 15.34 33.52 13.06
C ALA A 58 16.20 32.38 12.46
N LEU A 59 16.32 31.28 13.17
CA LEU A 59 17.03 30.12 12.71
C LEU A 59 16.25 29.40 11.60
N VAL A 60 14.95 29.23 11.79
CA VAL A 60 14.09 28.66 10.76
C VAL A 60 14.19 29.47 9.46
N ASP A 61 14.12 30.79 9.55
CA ASP A 61 14.27 31.67 8.39
C ASP A 61 15.63 31.44 7.67
N LYS A 62 16.72 31.40 8.43
CA LYS A 62 18.06 31.16 7.89
C LYS A 62 18.16 29.80 7.20
N LEU A 63 17.63 28.75 7.79
CA LEU A 63 17.62 27.39 7.22
C LEU A 63 16.72 27.26 5.99
N MET A 64 15.60 28.00 5.98
CA MET A 64 14.71 28.04 4.82
C MET A 64 15.35 28.77 3.63
N GLU A 65 16.17 29.78 3.89
CA GLU A 65 16.93 30.49 2.86
C GLU A 65 18.11 29.65 2.34
N ASN A 66 18.85 29.00 3.25
CA ASN A 66 20.03 28.18 2.91
C ASN A 66 20.11 26.93 3.81
N PRO A 67 19.55 25.79 3.41
CA PRO A 67 19.59 24.54 4.19
C PRO A 67 21.00 24.02 4.49
N GLU A 68 22.02 24.38 3.68
CA GLU A 68 23.43 23.99 3.89
C GLU A 68 24.04 24.63 5.15
N GLU A 69 23.46 25.69 5.66
CA GLU A 69 23.85 26.32 6.94
C GLU A 69 23.56 25.43 8.16
N SER A 70 22.76 24.38 7.99
CA SER A 70 22.54 23.35 9.03
C SER A 70 23.79 22.50 9.31
N GLY A 71 24.75 22.48 8.40
CA GLY A 71 25.87 21.53 8.42
C GLY A 71 25.49 20.10 7.98
N LEU A 72 24.24 19.87 7.59
CA LEU A 72 23.75 18.58 7.12
C LEU A 72 23.77 18.50 5.58
N ARG A 73 24.06 17.33 5.05
CA ARG A 73 24.07 17.10 3.60
C ARG A 73 22.73 16.56 3.13
N LEU A 74 21.82 17.45 2.78
CA LEU A 74 20.46 17.10 2.31
C LEU A 74 20.43 16.70 0.82
N THR A 75 21.57 16.82 0.10
CA THR A 75 21.72 16.30 -1.27
C THR A 75 21.93 14.80 -1.32
N ASP A 76 22.27 14.18 -0.19
CA ASP A 76 22.30 12.73 -0.05
C ASP A 76 20.95 12.27 0.53
N ARG A 77 20.66 10.98 0.42
CA ARG A 77 19.41 10.43 0.93
C ARG A 77 19.31 10.59 2.45
N VAL A 78 18.11 10.95 2.91
CA VAL A 78 17.76 11.02 4.31
C VAL A 78 16.98 9.76 4.67
N TYR A 79 17.38 9.11 5.77
CA TYR A 79 16.73 7.89 6.21
C TYR A 79 15.86 8.14 7.44
N PHE A 80 14.61 7.67 7.38
CA PHE A 80 13.75 7.54 8.54
C PHE A 80 13.64 6.06 8.86
N PHE A 81 13.66 5.72 10.14
CA PHE A 81 13.52 4.33 10.54
C PHE A 81 12.66 4.19 11.80
N ALA A 82 12.02 3.04 11.91
CA ALA A 82 11.42 2.56 13.13
C ALA A 82 12.29 1.39 13.64
N ALA A 83 12.69 1.46 14.89
CA ALA A 83 13.37 0.36 15.54
C ALA A 83 12.41 -0.81 15.77
N SER A 84 12.96 -1.96 16.16
CA SER A 84 12.20 -3.15 16.49
C SER A 84 10.99 -2.84 17.38
N GLN A 85 9.81 -3.41 17.03
CA GLN A 85 8.52 -3.20 17.69
C GLN A 85 7.95 -1.75 17.61
N MET A 86 8.55 -0.86 16.80
CA MET A 86 8.12 0.54 16.61
C MET A 86 8.08 1.40 17.89
N GLU A 87 8.80 1.00 18.94
CA GLU A 87 8.85 1.76 20.19
C GLU A 87 9.72 3.02 20.11
N MET A 88 10.62 3.05 19.13
CA MET A 88 11.57 4.13 18.88
C MET A 88 11.67 4.38 17.37
N GLY A 89 11.70 5.63 16.98
CA GLY A 89 11.98 6.04 15.61
C GLY A 89 13.17 6.98 15.53
N GLY A 90 13.75 7.09 14.36
CA GLY A 90 14.87 7.97 14.13
C GLY A 90 14.94 8.54 12.72
N VAL A 91 15.72 9.62 12.63
CA VAL A 91 16.10 10.26 11.36
C VAL A 91 17.62 10.27 11.27
N LEU A 92 18.15 9.79 10.19
CA LEU A 92 19.59 9.72 9.92
C LEU A 92 19.93 10.58 8.71
N VAL A 93 20.85 11.50 8.89
CA VAL A 93 21.31 12.41 7.84
C VAL A 93 22.84 12.39 7.79
N ARG A 94 23.40 12.51 6.59
CA ARG A 94 24.85 12.64 6.43
C ARG A 94 25.33 14.00 6.95
N MET A 95 26.46 14.01 7.64
CA MET A 95 27.15 15.22 8.03
C MET A 95 27.87 15.82 6.82
N ALA A 96 27.73 17.13 6.62
CA ALA A 96 28.51 17.91 5.65
C ALA A 96 29.60 18.73 6.35
N ASP A 97 29.22 19.43 7.41
CA ASP A 97 30.10 20.32 8.17
C ASP A 97 29.69 20.31 9.66
N LYS A 98 30.47 19.62 10.47
CA LYS A 98 30.23 19.49 11.91
C LYS A 98 30.31 20.85 12.63
N GLY A 99 31.19 21.76 12.19
CA GLY A 99 31.30 23.08 12.79
C GLY A 99 30.02 23.89 12.63
N LYS A 100 29.44 23.91 11.42
CA LYS A 100 28.14 24.56 11.17
C LYS A 100 27.03 23.94 12.00
N LEU A 101 26.99 22.61 12.15
CA LEU A 101 25.99 21.95 12.99
C LEU A 101 26.17 22.36 14.46
N GLU A 102 27.40 22.44 14.98
CA GLU A 102 27.67 22.83 16.34
C GLU A 102 27.30 24.31 16.61
N ASP A 103 27.53 25.19 15.63
CA ASP A 103 27.05 26.60 15.71
C ASP A 103 25.52 26.65 15.76
N LEU A 104 24.84 25.80 14.94
CA LEU A 104 23.41 25.66 14.96
C LEU A 104 22.90 25.17 16.30
N MET A 105 23.52 24.15 16.90
CA MET A 105 23.16 23.65 18.23
C MET A 105 23.36 24.70 19.33
N ALA A 106 24.43 25.51 19.25
CA ALA A 106 24.67 26.62 20.17
C ALA A 106 23.54 27.68 20.08
N MET A 107 23.10 28.03 18.89
CA MET A 107 21.98 28.94 18.67
C MET A 107 20.66 28.37 19.23
N LEU A 108 20.39 27.08 19.01
CA LEU A 108 19.19 26.40 19.56
C LEU A 108 19.24 26.38 21.11
N GLN A 109 20.41 26.17 21.69
CA GLN A 109 20.59 26.22 23.12
C GLN A 109 20.30 27.62 23.69
N GLU A 110 20.83 28.69 23.08
CA GLU A 110 20.56 30.07 23.46
C GLU A 110 19.07 30.39 23.44
N GLN A 111 18.35 29.83 22.47
CA GLN A 111 16.89 29.97 22.32
C GLN A 111 16.10 29.00 23.20
N LYS A 112 16.77 28.19 24.03
CA LYS A 112 16.16 27.17 24.90
C LYS A 112 15.37 26.09 24.15
N ALA A 113 15.68 25.84 22.87
CA ALA A 113 15.10 24.79 22.07
C ALA A 113 15.76 23.44 22.31
N CYS A 114 17.00 23.42 22.82
CA CYS A 114 17.69 22.22 23.28
C CYS A 114 18.55 22.50 24.51
N GLU A 115 19.02 21.44 25.15
CA GLU A 115 20.00 21.51 26.25
C GLU A 115 21.41 21.77 25.71
N ALA A 116 22.36 22.08 26.63
CA ALA A 116 23.76 22.21 26.25
C ALA A 116 24.29 20.87 25.70
N PRO A 117 24.94 20.86 24.51
CA PRO A 117 25.56 19.66 23.98
C PRO A 117 26.59 19.07 24.95
N ALA A 118 26.53 17.74 25.12
CA ALA A 118 27.47 16.98 25.96
C ALA A 118 28.26 15.99 25.09
N ASP A 119 29.47 15.68 25.54
CA ASP A 119 30.24 14.61 24.95
C ASP A 119 29.78 13.26 25.50
N GLY A 120 29.57 12.32 24.61
CA GLY A 120 29.16 10.95 24.91
C GLY A 120 30.18 9.93 24.42
N ASP A 121 29.81 8.68 24.54
CA ASP A 121 30.65 7.55 24.16
C ASP A 121 30.73 7.47 22.61
N GLY A 122 31.67 8.19 22.03
CA GLY A 122 31.92 8.23 20.58
C GLY A 122 31.07 9.19 19.76
N CYS A 123 30.24 10.04 20.42
CA CYS A 123 29.43 11.05 19.75
C CYS A 123 29.20 12.26 20.66
N ARG A 124 28.81 13.39 20.08
CA ARG A 124 28.19 14.50 20.84
C ARG A 124 26.69 14.36 20.76
N TRP A 125 26.00 14.84 21.78
CA TRP A 125 24.55 14.74 21.85
C TRP A 125 23.91 15.85 22.65
N THR A 126 22.65 16.10 22.42
CA THR A 126 21.78 16.99 23.18
C THR A 126 20.34 16.52 23.18
N VAL A 127 19.54 17.02 24.11
CA VAL A 127 18.09 16.76 24.16
C VAL A 127 17.34 18.02 23.78
N GLY A 128 16.36 17.91 22.89
CA GLY A 128 15.53 19.02 22.47
C GLY A 128 14.43 18.55 21.52
N GLY A 129 13.38 19.34 21.36
CA GLY A 129 12.29 19.02 20.43
C GLY A 129 11.53 17.73 20.73
N GLY A 130 11.58 17.23 21.96
CA GLY A 130 10.94 15.96 22.35
C GLY A 130 11.73 14.70 22.01
N GLY A 131 13.02 14.85 21.64
CA GLY A 131 13.89 13.73 21.30
C GLY A 131 15.35 13.99 21.66
N LEU A 132 16.21 13.08 21.25
CA LEU A 132 17.65 13.17 21.39
C LEU A 132 18.27 13.39 20.00
N MET A 133 19.19 14.34 19.92
CA MET A 133 20.04 14.59 18.75
C MET A 133 21.47 14.17 19.08
N ALA A 134 22.09 13.36 18.23
CA ALA A 134 23.46 12.89 18.41
C ALA A 134 24.20 12.95 17.07
N TRP A 135 25.50 13.24 17.11
CA TRP A 135 26.29 13.38 15.87
C TRP A 135 27.75 12.97 16.03
N THR A 136 28.32 12.61 14.91
CA THR A 136 29.74 12.33 14.67
C THR A 136 30.26 13.21 13.53
N ASP A 137 31.46 12.97 13.03
CA ASP A 137 31.97 13.66 11.84
C ASP A 137 31.27 13.21 10.53
N ASP A 138 30.62 12.05 10.52
CA ASP A 138 30.00 11.46 9.32
C ASP A 138 28.47 11.49 9.34
N ALA A 139 27.84 11.47 10.52
CA ALA A 139 26.40 11.25 10.67
C ALA A 139 25.76 12.17 11.73
N PHE A 140 24.54 12.59 11.44
CA PHE A 140 23.59 13.17 12.39
C PHE A 140 22.42 12.22 12.57
N LEU A 141 22.09 11.91 13.82
CA LEU A 141 21.02 11.01 14.21
C LEU A 141 20.08 11.71 15.18
N MET A 142 18.80 11.76 14.86
CA MET A 142 17.76 12.20 15.77
C MET A 142 16.90 11.00 16.16
N LEU A 143 16.65 10.82 17.45
CA LEU A 143 15.86 9.75 18.03
C LEU A 143 14.68 10.29 18.81
N ALA A 144 13.53 9.66 18.64
CA ALA A 144 12.33 9.87 19.43
C ALA A 144 11.74 8.51 19.86
N GLY A 145 11.25 8.45 21.10
CA GLY A 145 10.68 7.22 21.65
C GLY A 145 10.32 7.36 23.11
N ASN A 146 9.81 6.29 23.68
CA ASN A 146 9.33 6.26 25.07
C ASN A 146 10.44 6.11 26.14
N GLY A 147 11.72 6.03 25.71
CA GLY A 147 12.87 5.89 26.59
C GLY A 147 13.23 7.20 27.32
N ASN A 148 13.91 7.07 28.45
CA ASN A 148 14.53 8.24 29.08
C ASN A 148 15.74 8.73 28.26
N PRO A 149 16.20 9.98 28.41
CA PRO A 149 17.30 10.54 27.63
C PRO A 149 18.60 9.72 27.67
N LYS A 150 18.88 9.03 28.79
CA LYS A 150 20.10 8.21 28.93
C LYS A 150 20.02 6.94 28.09
N ASP A 151 18.83 6.30 28.02
CA ASP A 151 18.63 5.12 27.20
C ASP A 151 18.73 5.48 25.71
N LEU A 152 18.12 6.62 25.31
CA LEU A 152 18.23 7.14 23.94
C LEU A 152 19.69 7.48 23.58
N GLN A 153 20.44 8.11 24.51
CA GLN A 153 21.85 8.43 24.30
C GLN A 153 22.72 7.18 24.15
N HIS A 154 22.49 6.19 25.00
CA HIS A 154 23.21 4.91 24.90
C HIS A 154 22.93 4.24 23.56
N GLN A 155 21.67 4.21 23.14
CA GLN A 155 21.25 3.63 21.85
C GLN A 155 21.87 4.38 20.67
N ALA A 156 21.82 5.72 20.68
CA ALA A 156 22.45 6.55 19.66
C ALA A 156 23.95 6.28 19.55
N SER A 157 24.65 6.24 20.69
CA SER A 157 26.09 5.92 20.72
C SER A 157 26.41 4.55 20.14
N MET A 158 25.60 3.54 20.44
CA MET A 158 25.78 2.19 19.89
C MET A 158 25.65 2.22 18.35
N TRP A 159 24.59 2.82 17.82
CA TRP A 159 24.34 2.84 16.39
C TRP A 159 25.36 3.70 15.63
N LEU A 160 25.72 4.87 16.15
CA LEU A 160 26.71 5.75 15.52
C LEU A 160 28.14 5.16 15.48
N ARG A 161 28.43 4.16 16.31
CA ARG A 161 29.73 3.43 16.32
C ARG A 161 29.75 2.18 15.48
N GLN A 162 28.60 1.78 14.90
CA GLN A 162 28.54 0.60 14.03
C GLN A 162 29.50 0.76 12.84
N LYS A 163 30.21 -0.31 12.55
CA LYS A 163 31.08 -0.40 11.39
C LYS A 163 30.32 -0.95 10.18
N GLU A 164 30.98 -0.87 9.04
CA GLU A 164 30.46 -1.46 7.80
C GLU A 164 30.00 -2.90 8.00
N GLY A 165 28.76 -3.20 7.61
CA GLY A 165 28.15 -4.53 7.74
C GLY A 165 27.56 -4.87 9.11
N GLU A 166 27.76 -4.05 10.15
CA GLU A 166 27.20 -4.29 11.48
C GLU A 166 25.75 -3.83 11.60
N GLY A 167 25.37 -2.74 10.89
CA GLY A 167 24.04 -2.16 10.87
C GLY A 167 23.15 -2.73 9.76
N TYR A 168 22.03 -2.03 9.52
CA TYR A 168 21.09 -2.36 8.42
C TYR A 168 21.74 -2.27 7.04
N SER A 169 22.75 -1.40 6.89
CA SER A 169 23.52 -1.27 5.65
C SER A 169 24.26 -2.55 5.22
N GLY A 170 24.44 -3.51 6.13
CA GLY A 170 24.98 -4.85 5.84
C GLY A 170 23.92 -5.87 5.37
N THR A 171 22.65 -5.49 5.26
CA THR A 171 21.58 -6.39 4.83
C THR A 171 21.37 -6.38 3.32
N PRO A 172 20.90 -7.48 2.71
CA PRO A 172 20.58 -7.51 1.28
C PRO A 172 19.49 -6.51 0.90
N GLU A 173 18.56 -6.22 1.80
CA GLU A 173 17.46 -5.28 1.58
C GLU A 173 17.94 -3.84 1.48
N PHE A 174 18.99 -3.48 2.22
CA PHE A 174 19.57 -2.13 2.15
C PHE A 174 20.09 -1.81 0.75
N LYS A 175 20.65 -2.81 0.07
CA LYS A 175 21.11 -2.60 -1.31
C LYS A 175 19.99 -2.15 -2.24
N LYS A 176 18.77 -2.67 -2.05
CA LYS A 176 17.60 -2.22 -2.82
C LYS A 176 17.24 -0.75 -2.52
N LEU A 177 17.39 -0.31 -1.25
CA LEU A 177 17.19 1.09 -0.88
C LEU A 177 18.28 2.00 -1.48
N GLU A 178 19.52 1.52 -1.52
CA GLU A 178 20.67 2.26 -2.05
C GLU A 178 20.62 2.39 -3.58
N ASP A 179 20.16 1.33 -4.27
CA ASP A 179 20.04 1.28 -5.73
C ASP A 179 18.75 1.99 -6.25
N ALA A 180 17.85 2.41 -5.39
CA ALA A 180 16.61 3.07 -5.78
C ALA A 180 16.85 4.51 -6.21
N ASP A 181 16.37 4.86 -7.40
CA ASP A 181 16.45 6.22 -7.96
C ASP A 181 15.18 7.05 -7.68
N GLU A 182 14.08 6.41 -7.23
CA GLU A 182 12.81 7.04 -6.97
C GLU A 182 12.85 7.99 -5.77
N ASP A 183 11.90 8.90 -5.66
CA ASP A 183 11.82 9.93 -4.60
C ASP A 183 11.84 9.33 -3.20
N VAL A 184 11.13 8.23 -3.02
CA VAL A 184 11.04 7.48 -1.77
C VAL A 184 11.24 6.01 -2.04
N ALA A 185 12.07 5.36 -1.23
CA ALA A 185 12.17 3.91 -1.17
C ALA A 185 12.00 3.45 0.28
N MET A 186 11.38 2.29 0.50
CA MET A 186 11.21 1.76 1.83
C MET A 186 11.29 0.24 1.89
N VAL A 187 11.76 -0.27 3.03
CA VAL A 187 11.65 -1.68 3.40
C VAL A 187 10.91 -1.77 4.73
N THR A 188 9.91 -2.63 4.80
CA THR A 188 9.15 -2.90 6.02
C THR A 188 9.12 -4.39 6.28
N SER A 189 9.39 -4.81 7.52
CA SER A 189 9.19 -6.18 8.00
C SER A 189 7.77 -6.34 8.50
N LEU A 190 7.04 -7.36 8.05
CA LEU A 190 5.69 -7.63 8.55
C LEU A 190 5.66 -7.96 10.04
N ASN A 191 6.71 -8.62 10.55
CA ASN A 191 6.82 -8.90 11.99
C ASN A 191 6.84 -7.64 12.86
N ALA A 192 7.23 -6.53 12.30
CA ALA A 192 7.32 -5.24 12.97
C ALA A 192 6.00 -4.46 12.98
N MET A 193 5.03 -4.87 12.18
CA MET A 193 3.73 -4.20 12.13
C MET A 193 2.89 -4.53 13.39
N PRO A 194 2.10 -3.57 13.89
CA PRO A 194 1.15 -3.85 14.96
C PRO A 194 0.22 -5.01 14.60
N LYS A 195 -0.02 -5.93 15.54
CA LYS A 195 -0.82 -7.15 15.32
C LYS A 195 -2.23 -6.87 14.78
N SER A 196 -2.80 -5.69 15.09
CA SER A 196 -4.09 -5.23 14.57
C SER A 196 -4.14 -5.10 13.04
N TYR A 197 -3.00 -4.83 12.41
CA TYR A 197 -2.88 -4.74 10.94
C TYR A 197 -2.51 -6.07 10.29
N LEU A 198 -1.97 -7.02 11.07
CA LEU A 198 -1.52 -8.31 10.56
C LEU A 198 -2.69 -9.26 10.27
N GLY A 199 -3.80 -9.18 11.00
CA GLY A 199 -4.93 -10.09 10.86
C GLY A 199 -5.42 -10.27 9.42
N PRO A 200 -5.77 -9.20 8.70
CA PRO A 200 -6.18 -9.29 7.30
C PRO A 200 -5.09 -9.80 6.35
N VAL A 201 -3.83 -9.45 6.61
CA VAL A 201 -2.67 -9.81 5.75
C VAL A 201 -2.26 -11.28 5.95
N THR A 202 -2.43 -11.80 7.16
CA THR A 202 -2.06 -13.18 7.51
C THR A 202 -3.22 -14.17 7.39
N MET A 203 -4.43 -13.68 7.13
CA MET A 203 -5.60 -14.53 6.94
C MET A 203 -5.38 -15.47 5.75
N GLY A 204 -5.49 -16.78 6.01
CA GLY A 204 -5.24 -17.79 4.99
C GLY A 204 -3.78 -18.24 4.84
N LEU A 205 -2.82 -17.61 5.52
CA LEU A 205 -1.45 -18.10 5.58
C LEU A 205 -1.34 -19.27 6.58
N PRO A 206 -0.46 -20.26 6.31
CA PRO A 206 -0.15 -21.32 7.28
C PRO A 206 0.33 -20.72 8.61
N ALA A 207 -0.17 -21.26 9.72
CA ALA A 207 0.13 -20.76 11.07
C ALA A 207 1.61 -20.91 11.49
N ASP A 208 2.35 -21.77 10.80
CA ASP A 208 3.77 -22.07 11.07
C ASP A 208 4.74 -21.20 10.24
N LEU A 209 4.23 -20.22 9.47
CA LEU A 209 5.08 -19.29 8.73
C LEU A 209 5.72 -18.27 9.68
N ASN A 210 7.03 -18.08 9.49
CA ASN A 210 7.77 -17.06 10.21
C ASN A 210 7.63 -15.71 9.50
N LEU A 211 6.93 -14.76 10.11
CA LEU A 211 6.71 -13.42 9.53
C LEU A 211 8.01 -12.61 9.35
N ASN A 212 9.11 -12.98 10.01
CA ASN A 212 10.43 -12.39 9.75
C ASN A 212 10.96 -12.70 8.35
N ASP A 213 10.48 -13.80 7.74
CA ASP A 213 10.86 -14.20 6.39
C ASP A 213 10.09 -13.41 5.30
N LEU A 214 9.23 -12.50 5.72
CA LEU A 214 8.42 -11.67 4.83
C LEU A 214 8.71 -10.20 5.04
N LYS A 215 9.33 -9.57 4.04
CA LYS A 215 9.59 -8.14 3.98
C LYS A 215 8.95 -7.56 2.72
N ILE A 216 8.62 -6.29 2.77
CA ILE A 216 8.06 -5.55 1.65
C ILE A 216 9.04 -4.44 1.30
N PHE A 217 9.53 -4.44 0.05
CA PHE A 217 10.22 -3.32 -0.56
C PHE A 217 9.26 -2.53 -1.40
N SER A 218 9.27 -1.20 -1.29
CA SER A 218 8.43 -0.34 -2.11
C SER A 218 9.20 0.90 -2.52
N THR A 219 8.88 1.41 -3.70
CA THR A 219 9.33 2.73 -4.17
C THR A 219 8.13 3.60 -4.47
N LEU A 220 8.30 4.91 -4.36
CA LEU A 220 7.29 5.91 -4.71
C LEU A 220 7.96 7.03 -5.50
N ASP A 221 7.47 7.26 -6.71
CA ASP A 221 7.95 8.29 -7.61
C ASP A 221 6.84 9.27 -7.95
N PHE A 222 7.12 10.54 -7.78
CA PHE A 222 6.20 11.64 -8.07
C PHE A 222 6.48 12.22 -9.44
N GLN A 223 5.66 11.87 -10.41
CA GLN A 223 5.81 12.24 -11.82
C GLN A 223 4.83 13.36 -12.22
N ALA A 224 4.94 13.81 -13.48
CA ALA A 224 3.95 14.71 -14.05
C ALA A 224 2.58 14.01 -14.11
N GLY A 225 1.61 14.58 -13.40
CA GLY A 225 0.23 14.12 -13.36
C GLY A 225 -0.04 12.83 -12.63
N ARG A 226 0.98 12.13 -12.10
CA ARG A 226 0.75 10.84 -11.43
C ARG A 226 1.78 10.53 -10.34
N ALA A 227 1.35 9.79 -9.33
CA ALA A 227 2.23 9.12 -8.38
C ALA A 227 2.26 7.62 -8.70
N VAL A 228 3.45 7.06 -8.77
CA VAL A 228 3.67 5.64 -9.07
C VAL A 228 4.35 4.98 -7.88
N MET A 229 3.70 3.96 -7.33
CA MET A 229 4.27 3.14 -6.26
C MET A 229 4.48 1.72 -6.80
N GLU A 230 5.70 1.22 -6.68
CA GLU A 230 6.01 -0.17 -6.96
C GLU A 230 6.24 -0.92 -5.65
N VAL A 231 5.70 -2.12 -5.55
CA VAL A 231 5.76 -2.95 -4.35
C VAL A 231 6.31 -4.30 -4.73
N GLU A 232 7.33 -4.75 -4.02
CA GLU A 232 7.92 -6.08 -4.16
C GLU A 232 7.92 -6.78 -2.81
N THR A 233 7.34 -7.97 -2.75
CA THR A 233 7.39 -8.82 -1.58
C THR A 233 8.67 -9.65 -1.62
N LEU A 234 9.52 -9.44 -0.62
CA LEU A 234 10.78 -10.17 -0.44
C LEU A 234 10.49 -11.39 0.44
N LEU A 235 10.61 -12.57 -0.15
CA LEU A 235 10.25 -13.83 0.50
C LEU A 235 11.48 -14.69 0.79
N GLU A 236 11.48 -15.31 1.96
CA GLU A 236 12.47 -16.31 2.35
C GLU A 236 11.77 -17.57 2.89
N GLY A 237 12.52 -18.65 3.05
CA GLY A 237 12.03 -19.88 3.67
C GLY A 237 10.80 -20.48 2.98
N LYS A 238 9.83 -20.90 3.77
CA LYS A 238 8.59 -21.54 3.30
C LYS A 238 7.69 -20.64 2.44
N PHE A 239 7.84 -19.33 2.52
CA PHE A 239 7.09 -18.41 1.65
C PHE A 239 7.43 -18.59 0.16
N LYS A 240 8.68 -18.99 -0.17
CA LYS A 240 9.07 -19.26 -1.56
C LYS A 240 8.31 -20.42 -2.17
N ASP A 241 8.03 -21.45 -1.38
CA ASP A 241 7.26 -22.61 -1.85
C ASP A 241 5.79 -22.28 -2.02
N LEU A 242 5.23 -21.47 -1.11
CA LEU A 242 3.86 -20.96 -1.23
C LEU A 242 3.71 -20.10 -2.50
N LEU A 243 4.70 -19.29 -2.82
CA LEU A 243 4.71 -18.46 -4.01
C LEU A 243 4.67 -19.27 -5.30
N LYS A 244 5.42 -20.38 -5.39
CA LYS A 244 5.39 -21.26 -6.56
C LYS A 244 3.99 -21.82 -6.80
N LYS A 245 3.31 -22.24 -5.74
CA LYS A 245 1.92 -22.72 -5.81
C LYS A 245 0.95 -21.62 -6.18
N GLN A 246 1.12 -20.43 -5.64
CA GLN A 246 0.31 -19.27 -6.00
C GLN A 246 0.47 -18.89 -7.48
N ALA A 247 1.67 -19.01 -8.04
CA ALA A 247 1.92 -18.79 -9.45
C ALA A 247 1.16 -19.80 -10.37
N GLU A 248 0.84 -21.01 -9.88
CA GLU A 248 0.03 -21.97 -10.63
C GLU A 248 -1.48 -21.63 -10.65
N VAL A 249 -1.93 -20.84 -9.65
CA VAL A 249 -3.33 -20.39 -9.55
C VAL A 249 -3.64 -19.26 -10.49
N SER A 250 -2.66 -18.41 -10.77
CA SER A 250 -2.81 -17.16 -11.51
C SER A 250 -2.28 -17.29 -12.93
N GLY A 251 -3.04 -16.85 -13.91
CA GLY A 251 -2.65 -16.75 -15.32
C GLY A 251 -2.68 -15.31 -15.80
N GLU A 252 -2.44 -15.11 -17.09
CA GLU A 252 -2.49 -13.79 -17.73
C GLU A 252 -3.92 -13.45 -18.14
N LEU A 253 -4.34 -12.21 -17.86
CA LEU A 253 -5.62 -11.66 -18.29
C LEU A 253 -5.67 -11.53 -19.82
N ASP A 254 -6.75 -11.95 -20.43
CA ASP A 254 -6.99 -11.73 -21.85
C ASP A 254 -7.76 -10.42 -22.13
N GLY A 255 -8.34 -9.82 -21.10
CA GLY A 255 -9.08 -8.57 -21.15
C GLY A 255 -10.48 -8.69 -21.75
N THR A 256 -11.04 -9.88 -21.82
CA THR A 256 -12.37 -10.15 -22.39
C THR A 256 -13.45 -9.25 -21.77
N TYR A 257 -13.38 -9.02 -20.46
CA TYR A 257 -14.39 -8.25 -19.72
C TYR A 257 -14.29 -6.73 -19.85
N LEU A 258 -13.27 -6.20 -20.50
CA LEU A 258 -13.17 -4.75 -20.78
C LEU A 258 -14.26 -4.24 -21.73
N LYS A 259 -14.77 -5.10 -22.58
CA LYS A 259 -15.79 -4.74 -23.61
C LYS A 259 -17.21 -4.71 -23.05
N VAL A 260 -17.45 -5.35 -21.90
CA VAL A 260 -18.81 -5.58 -21.39
C VAL A 260 -19.23 -4.52 -20.35
N PHE A 261 -18.35 -3.56 -20.07
CA PHE A 261 -18.64 -2.47 -19.13
C PHE A 261 -18.42 -1.11 -19.78
N PRO A 262 -19.26 -0.09 -19.45
CA PRO A 262 -19.10 1.26 -19.97
C PRO A 262 -17.82 1.93 -19.42
N ALA A 263 -17.26 2.85 -20.20
CA ALA A 263 -16.01 3.55 -19.86
C ALA A 263 -16.08 4.33 -18.52
N ASN A 264 -17.27 4.75 -18.08
CA ASN A 264 -17.49 5.45 -16.82
C ASN A 264 -17.77 4.51 -15.62
N THR A 265 -17.49 3.23 -15.75
CA THR A 265 -17.57 2.26 -14.64
C THR A 265 -16.75 2.75 -13.45
N VAL A 266 -17.36 2.74 -12.27
CA VAL A 266 -16.79 3.29 -11.03
C VAL A 266 -15.64 2.47 -10.51
N LEU A 267 -15.83 1.15 -10.47
CA LEU A 267 -14.82 0.18 -10.05
C LEU A 267 -14.85 -1.02 -10.99
N TRP A 268 -13.70 -1.43 -11.41
CA TRP A 268 -13.50 -2.68 -12.15
C TRP A 268 -12.24 -3.36 -11.66
N MET A 269 -12.32 -4.64 -11.43
CA MET A 269 -11.15 -5.47 -11.16
C MET A 269 -11.28 -6.81 -11.85
N ALA A 270 -10.15 -7.38 -12.23
CA ALA A 270 -10.08 -8.70 -12.84
C ALA A 270 -8.80 -9.43 -12.44
N ALA A 271 -8.90 -10.76 -12.41
CA ALA A 271 -7.79 -11.68 -12.27
C ALA A 271 -8.01 -12.89 -13.17
N ASN A 272 -6.94 -13.48 -13.70
CA ASN A 272 -7.03 -14.76 -14.37
C ASN A 272 -6.83 -15.88 -13.34
N VAL A 273 -7.74 -16.84 -13.27
CA VAL A 273 -7.78 -17.85 -12.22
C VAL A 273 -7.87 -19.26 -12.76
N ASN A 274 -6.95 -20.12 -12.33
CA ASN A 274 -7.10 -21.57 -12.41
C ASN A 274 -7.77 -22.06 -11.13
N GLY A 275 -9.08 -22.27 -11.19
CA GLY A 275 -9.88 -22.60 -10.00
C GLY A 275 -9.52 -23.94 -9.36
N GLU A 276 -9.08 -24.93 -10.15
CA GLU A 276 -8.62 -26.22 -9.61
C GLU A 276 -7.38 -26.03 -8.73
N LYS A 277 -6.39 -25.30 -9.22
CA LYS A 277 -5.18 -24.97 -8.45
C LYS A 277 -5.47 -24.07 -7.25
N ALA A 278 -6.42 -23.15 -7.39
CA ALA A 278 -6.89 -22.33 -6.29
C ALA A 278 -7.50 -23.19 -5.16
N TYR A 279 -8.33 -24.14 -5.50
CA TYR A 279 -8.94 -25.06 -4.54
C TYR A 279 -7.89 -25.93 -3.82
N GLU A 280 -6.92 -26.51 -4.56
CA GLU A 280 -5.81 -27.26 -4.02
C GLU A 280 -5.01 -26.41 -3.00
N LEU A 281 -4.66 -25.18 -3.37
CA LEU A 281 -3.90 -24.27 -2.51
C LEU A 281 -4.68 -23.87 -1.24
N LEU A 282 -5.97 -23.59 -1.35
CA LEU A 282 -6.81 -23.25 -0.21
C LEU A 282 -6.90 -24.41 0.80
N ARG A 283 -6.95 -25.64 0.32
CA ARG A 283 -7.02 -26.83 1.17
C ARG A 283 -5.70 -27.17 1.90
N GLU A 284 -4.59 -26.56 1.52
CA GLU A 284 -3.33 -26.67 2.27
C GLU A 284 -3.42 -25.99 3.64
N ASN A 285 -4.24 -24.94 3.77
CA ASN A 285 -4.52 -24.33 5.05
C ASN A 285 -5.47 -25.23 5.87
N PRO A 286 -5.05 -25.77 7.04
CA PRO A 286 -5.87 -26.69 7.83
C PRO A 286 -7.22 -26.09 8.24
N THR A 287 -7.24 -24.81 8.58
CA THR A 287 -8.50 -24.11 8.98
C THR A 287 -9.46 -24.02 7.82
N VAL A 288 -8.98 -23.58 6.64
CA VAL A 288 -9.82 -23.48 5.43
C VAL A 288 -10.33 -24.86 5.01
N ARG A 289 -9.45 -25.85 5.04
CA ARG A 289 -9.85 -27.25 4.73
C ARG A 289 -10.93 -27.73 5.67
N GLN A 290 -10.81 -27.49 6.97
CA GLN A 290 -11.79 -27.87 7.96
C GLN A 290 -13.13 -27.15 7.73
N GLU A 291 -13.12 -25.86 7.41
CA GLU A 291 -14.31 -25.09 7.06
C GLU A 291 -15.01 -25.64 5.80
N LEU A 292 -14.25 -25.96 4.76
CA LEU A 292 -14.80 -26.53 3.52
C LEU A 292 -15.38 -27.93 3.75
N ASP A 293 -14.69 -28.79 4.50
CA ASP A 293 -15.09 -30.17 4.75
C ASP A 293 -16.28 -30.28 5.73
N ASN A 294 -16.38 -29.35 6.68
CA ASN A 294 -17.45 -29.32 7.69
C ASN A 294 -18.53 -28.26 7.39
N SER A 295 -18.52 -27.69 6.20
CA SER A 295 -19.55 -26.71 5.82
C SER A 295 -20.95 -27.31 5.97
N MET A 296 -21.84 -26.62 6.73
CA MET A 296 -23.24 -26.99 6.80
C MET A 296 -24.02 -26.63 5.52
N MET A 297 -23.40 -25.88 4.62
CA MET A 297 -23.97 -25.60 3.30
C MET A 297 -23.76 -26.80 2.39
N PRO A 298 -24.81 -27.37 1.81
CA PRO A 298 -24.74 -28.52 0.91
C PRO A 298 -24.28 -28.09 -0.49
N LEU A 299 -23.11 -27.45 -0.58
CA LEU A 299 -22.49 -27.00 -1.84
C LEU A 299 -21.27 -27.84 -2.13
N ASP A 300 -21.15 -28.28 -3.38
CA ASP A 300 -19.94 -28.88 -3.90
C ASP A 300 -18.94 -27.79 -4.27
N PHE A 301 -18.19 -27.31 -3.28
CA PHE A 301 -17.18 -26.26 -3.46
C PHE A 301 -16.08 -26.70 -4.44
N GLU A 302 -15.72 -27.99 -4.45
CA GLU A 302 -14.73 -28.51 -5.38
C GLU A 302 -15.21 -28.35 -6.84
N ALA A 303 -16.44 -28.73 -7.12
CA ALA A 303 -17.03 -28.57 -8.46
C ALA A 303 -17.10 -27.10 -8.87
N ILE A 304 -17.48 -26.21 -7.95
CA ILE A 304 -17.55 -24.76 -8.20
C ILE A 304 -16.17 -24.22 -8.57
N PHE A 305 -15.15 -24.49 -7.76
CA PHE A 305 -13.79 -24.01 -8.03
C PHE A 305 -13.23 -24.60 -9.33
N LYS A 306 -13.34 -25.90 -9.53
CA LYS A 306 -12.82 -26.58 -10.73
C LYS A 306 -13.49 -26.12 -12.03
N ALA A 307 -14.69 -25.54 -11.95
CA ALA A 307 -15.36 -24.98 -13.12
C ALA A 307 -14.69 -23.70 -13.61
N VAL A 308 -14.10 -22.89 -12.72
CA VAL A 308 -13.48 -21.60 -13.07
C VAL A 308 -12.14 -21.81 -13.78
N LYS A 309 -12.00 -21.25 -14.99
CA LYS A 309 -10.76 -21.32 -15.76
C LYS A 309 -10.69 -20.15 -16.73
N GLY A 310 -9.97 -19.11 -16.34
CA GLY A 310 -9.79 -17.91 -17.15
C GLY A 310 -10.02 -16.63 -16.36
N ASP A 311 -10.47 -15.60 -17.03
CA ASP A 311 -10.71 -14.31 -16.42
C ASP A 311 -11.92 -14.32 -15.49
N VAL A 312 -11.72 -13.74 -14.31
CA VAL A 312 -12.78 -13.41 -13.34
C VAL A 312 -12.75 -11.89 -13.17
N ALA A 313 -13.88 -11.24 -13.38
CA ALA A 313 -14.01 -9.80 -13.25
C ALA A 313 -15.15 -9.40 -12.34
N VAL A 314 -14.94 -8.37 -11.53
CA VAL A 314 -15.98 -7.73 -10.72
C VAL A 314 -16.05 -6.26 -11.13
N ALA A 315 -17.26 -5.78 -11.33
CA ALA A 315 -17.49 -4.38 -11.65
C ALA A 315 -18.62 -3.77 -10.81
N MET A 316 -18.48 -2.49 -10.51
CA MET A 316 -19.53 -1.59 -10.07
C MET A 316 -19.72 -0.55 -11.17
N PRO A 317 -20.68 -0.75 -12.08
CA PRO A 317 -20.82 0.11 -13.25
C PRO A 317 -21.19 1.54 -12.91
N GLU A 318 -21.95 1.75 -11.83
CA GLU A 318 -22.41 3.08 -11.41
C GLU A 318 -22.55 3.18 -9.90
N MET A 319 -22.32 4.35 -9.35
CA MET A 319 -22.54 4.65 -7.95
C MET A 319 -23.95 5.18 -7.76
N SER A 320 -24.70 4.57 -6.85
CA SER A 320 -26.05 4.98 -6.46
C SER A 320 -26.27 4.76 -4.97
N LEU A 321 -27.45 5.12 -4.45
CA LEU A 321 -27.84 4.83 -3.06
C LEU A 321 -27.88 3.31 -2.77
N LYS A 322 -28.10 2.49 -3.79
CA LYS A 322 -28.02 1.04 -3.76
C LYS A 322 -27.07 0.61 -4.89
N PRO A 323 -25.77 0.61 -4.66
CA PRO A 323 -24.82 0.31 -5.72
C PRO A 323 -24.99 -1.12 -6.21
N GLY A 324 -25.08 -1.26 -7.53
CA GLY A 324 -25.07 -2.54 -8.22
C GLY A 324 -23.67 -3.04 -8.43
N PHE A 325 -23.46 -4.33 -8.24
CA PHE A 325 -22.24 -4.98 -8.68
C PHE A 325 -22.57 -6.18 -9.57
N ILE A 326 -21.63 -6.55 -10.41
CA ILE A 326 -21.69 -7.80 -11.16
C ILE A 326 -20.32 -8.44 -11.21
N LEU A 327 -20.30 -9.74 -10.93
CA LEU A 327 -19.15 -10.61 -11.12
C LEU A 327 -19.39 -11.46 -12.37
N TYR A 328 -18.39 -11.53 -13.23
CA TYR A 328 -18.30 -12.50 -14.31
C TYR A 328 -17.09 -13.41 -14.10
N ALA A 329 -17.22 -14.69 -14.47
CA ALA A 329 -16.10 -15.62 -14.47
C ALA A 329 -16.19 -16.55 -15.68
N ASP A 330 -15.06 -16.75 -16.36
CA ASP A 330 -14.97 -17.77 -17.38
C ASP A 330 -15.03 -19.16 -16.73
N VAL A 331 -15.92 -20.01 -17.21
CA VAL A 331 -16.13 -21.36 -16.68
C VAL A 331 -16.09 -22.39 -17.81
N LYS A 332 -15.74 -23.63 -17.45
CA LYS A 332 -15.68 -24.74 -18.42
C LYS A 332 -17.05 -25.08 -19.00
N ASN A 333 -18.07 -25.02 -18.17
CA ASN A 333 -19.49 -25.26 -18.50
C ASN A 333 -20.36 -24.89 -17.29
N GLY A 334 -21.67 -25.11 -17.36
CA GLY A 334 -22.65 -24.84 -16.32
C GLY A 334 -22.96 -26.01 -15.37
N ASP A 335 -22.30 -27.18 -15.50
CA ASP A 335 -22.69 -28.40 -14.76
C ASP A 335 -22.64 -28.25 -13.25
N PHE A 336 -21.70 -27.44 -12.73
CA PHE A 336 -21.57 -27.16 -11.29
C PHE A 336 -22.76 -26.41 -10.71
N MET A 337 -23.58 -25.76 -11.54
CA MET A 337 -24.77 -25.03 -11.08
C MET A 337 -25.81 -25.92 -10.39
N ARG A 338 -25.75 -27.23 -10.65
CA ARG A 338 -26.64 -28.21 -9.98
C ARG A 338 -26.45 -28.24 -8.46
N THR A 339 -25.24 -27.91 -7.96
CA THR A 339 -25.00 -27.89 -6.51
C THR A 339 -25.88 -26.88 -5.78
N PHE A 340 -26.36 -25.82 -6.46
CA PHE A 340 -27.25 -24.83 -5.85
C PHE A 340 -28.66 -25.39 -5.62
N GLU A 341 -29.09 -26.43 -6.33
CA GLU A 341 -30.35 -27.13 -6.06
C GLU A 341 -30.38 -27.75 -4.65
N ASP A 342 -29.22 -28.22 -4.18
CA ASP A 342 -29.09 -28.86 -2.87
C ASP A 342 -29.29 -27.86 -1.72
N LEU A 343 -29.27 -26.55 -1.97
CA LEU A 343 -29.63 -25.52 -1.01
C LEU A 343 -31.14 -25.45 -0.74
N LYS A 344 -31.99 -25.84 -1.68
CA LYS A 344 -33.44 -25.64 -1.58
C LYS A 344 -34.05 -26.30 -0.34
N PRO A 345 -33.74 -27.55 0.05
CA PRO A 345 -34.26 -28.16 1.27
C PRO A 345 -33.84 -27.40 2.53
N MET A 346 -32.61 -26.95 2.60
CA MET A 346 -32.08 -26.15 3.73
C MET A 346 -32.79 -24.80 3.82
N LEU A 347 -32.96 -24.11 2.71
CA LEU A 347 -33.63 -22.81 2.64
C LEU A 347 -35.11 -22.93 2.99
N ALA A 348 -35.76 -24.05 2.67
CA ALA A 348 -37.15 -24.32 3.04
C ALA A 348 -37.38 -24.35 4.57
N MET A 349 -36.34 -24.74 5.36
CA MET A 349 -36.39 -24.71 6.82
C MET A 349 -36.42 -23.28 7.40
N THR A 350 -36.17 -22.27 6.62
CA THR A 350 -36.24 -20.86 7.03
C THR A 350 -37.68 -20.28 7.03
N ASN A 351 -38.69 -21.11 6.80
CA ASN A 351 -40.09 -20.68 6.69
C ASN A 351 -40.31 -19.54 5.67
N GLY A 352 -39.61 -19.61 4.53
CA GLY A 352 -39.74 -18.64 3.45
C GLY A 352 -38.91 -17.36 3.63
N GLN A 353 -38.13 -17.24 4.72
CA GLN A 353 -37.25 -16.11 4.93
C GLN A 353 -36.11 -16.08 3.91
N MET A 354 -35.64 -17.24 3.49
CA MET A 354 -34.67 -17.38 2.37
C MET A 354 -35.21 -18.41 1.38
N ARG A 355 -34.97 -18.16 0.09
CA ARG A 355 -35.40 -19.06 -0.97
C ARG A 355 -34.49 -18.94 -2.19
N LEU A 356 -34.39 -20.01 -2.95
CA LEU A 356 -33.78 -20.07 -4.25
C LEU A 356 -34.88 -20.25 -5.30
N VAL A 357 -34.97 -19.32 -6.24
CA VAL A 357 -35.99 -19.30 -7.29
C VAL A 357 -35.31 -19.63 -8.63
N ASP A 358 -35.89 -20.59 -9.37
CA ASP A 358 -35.41 -20.93 -10.72
C ASP A 358 -35.71 -19.78 -11.69
N LYS A 359 -34.72 -19.42 -12.49
CA LYS A 359 -34.78 -18.36 -13.51
C LYS A 359 -34.52 -18.87 -14.92
N GLY A 360 -34.41 -20.16 -15.09
CA GLY A 360 -34.12 -20.84 -16.36
C GLY A 360 -33.00 -21.86 -16.23
N GLU A 361 -32.51 -22.34 -17.32
CA GLU A 361 -31.41 -23.30 -17.33
C GLU A 361 -30.16 -22.71 -16.74
N ASN A 362 -29.59 -23.35 -15.71
CA ASN A 362 -28.40 -22.90 -14.99
C ASN A 362 -28.50 -21.46 -14.43
N ALA A 363 -29.70 -21.01 -14.04
CA ALA A 363 -29.93 -19.66 -13.55
C ALA A 363 -30.86 -19.65 -12.34
N TYR A 364 -30.48 -18.92 -11.29
CA TYR A 364 -31.19 -18.81 -10.05
C TYR A 364 -31.25 -17.37 -9.56
N GLN A 365 -32.31 -17.10 -8.75
CA GLN A 365 -32.39 -15.93 -7.90
C GLN A 365 -32.42 -16.38 -6.43
N PHE A 366 -31.43 -15.99 -5.66
CA PHE A 366 -31.45 -16.12 -4.21
C PHE A 366 -32.14 -14.89 -3.61
N VAL A 367 -33.13 -15.13 -2.72
CA VAL A 367 -33.88 -14.07 -2.06
C VAL A 367 -33.81 -14.27 -0.55
N ALA A 368 -33.43 -13.24 0.19
CA ALA A 368 -33.57 -13.16 1.64
C ALA A 368 -34.53 -12.02 1.99
N ALA A 369 -35.57 -12.32 2.79
CA ALA A 369 -36.55 -11.34 3.20
C ALA A 369 -35.97 -10.25 4.11
N ASN A 370 -34.86 -10.56 4.79
CA ASN A 370 -34.12 -9.63 5.63
C ASN A 370 -32.61 -9.89 5.47
N GLY A 371 -31.91 -8.91 4.91
CA GLY A 371 -30.46 -8.97 4.69
C GLY A 371 -29.64 -9.07 5.98
N ALA A 372 -30.21 -8.69 7.14
CA ALA A 372 -29.54 -8.85 8.44
C ALA A 372 -29.18 -10.31 8.74
N MET A 373 -29.94 -11.28 8.20
CA MET A 373 -29.62 -12.72 8.29
C MET A 373 -28.32 -13.09 7.58
N LEU A 374 -27.87 -12.25 6.64
CA LEU A 374 -26.64 -12.41 5.88
C LEU A 374 -25.56 -11.39 6.29
N GLY A 375 -25.77 -10.63 7.37
CA GLY A 375 -24.91 -9.53 7.77
C GLY A 375 -24.98 -8.30 6.85
N MET A 376 -26.04 -8.16 6.04
CA MET A 376 -26.19 -7.15 4.99
C MET A 376 -27.35 -6.20 5.30
N GLY A 377 -27.26 -5.37 6.30
CA GLY A 377 -28.28 -4.35 6.59
C GLY A 377 -29.72 -4.89 6.73
N ARG A 378 -30.68 -4.03 7.09
CA ARG A 378 -32.10 -4.38 7.20
C ARG A 378 -32.79 -4.19 5.83
N GLY A 379 -33.72 -5.10 5.52
CA GLY A 379 -34.53 -5.09 4.30
C GLY A 379 -34.27 -6.31 3.40
N PRO A 380 -35.09 -6.50 2.35
CA PRO A 380 -34.94 -7.63 1.45
C PRO A 380 -33.67 -7.51 0.59
N VAL A 381 -33.02 -8.64 0.35
CA VAL A 381 -31.82 -8.76 -0.49
C VAL A 381 -32.06 -9.84 -1.52
N SER A 382 -31.64 -9.59 -2.76
CA SER A 382 -31.67 -10.56 -3.85
C SER A 382 -30.33 -10.61 -4.55
N PHE A 383 -29.96 -11.82 -4.98
CA PHE A 383 -28.81 -12.07 -5.85
C PHE A 383 -29.26 -12.95 -7.00
N TRP A 384 -28.83 -12.61 -8.20
CA TRP A 384 -29.01 -13.41 -9.40
C TRP A 384 -27.68 -14.05 -9.76
N LEU A 385 -27.69 -15.33 -10.00
CA LEU A 385 -26.53 -16.12 -10.38
C LEU A 385 -26.88 -17.11 -11.47
N GLY A 386 -25.95 -17.36 -12.39
CA GLY A 386 -26.18 -18.30 -13.47
C GLY A 386 -24.97 -18.46 -14.38
N VAL A 387 -25.11 -19.37 -15.36
CA VAL A 387 -24.13 -19.55 -16.42
C VAL A 387 -24.82 -19.37 -17.76
N LYS A 388 -24.23 -18.51 -18.59
CA LYS A 388 -24.65 -18.27 -19.97
C LYS A 388 -23.43 -18.17 -20.86
N ASP A 389 -23.39 -18.93 -21.96
CA ASP A 389 -22.28 -18.93 -22.93
C ASP A 389 -20.91 -19.19 -22.26
N ASP A 390 -20.84 -20.21 -21.39
CA ASP A 390 -19.66 -20.57 -20.56
C ASP A 390 -19.13 -19.43 -19.69
N ARG A 391 -19.99 -18.51 -19.35
CA ARG A 391 -19.71 -17.40 -18.44
C ARG A 391 -20.65 -17.44 -17.25
N PHE A 392 -20.08 -17.61 -16.06
CA PHE A 392 -20.81 -17.46 -14.81
C PHE A 392 -21.02 -15.96 -14.53
N TYR A 393 -22.16 -15.62 -13.96
CA TYR A 393 -22.46 -14.29 -13.43
C TYR A 393 -23.04 -14.36 -12.02
N LEU A 394 -22.75 -13.35 -11.20
CA LEU A 394 -23.36 -13.09 -9.91
C LEU A 394 -23.59 -11.59 -9.76
N THR A 395 -24.81 -11.17 -9.46
CA THR A 395 -25.15 -9.75 -9.30
C THR A 395 -26.25 -9.55 -8.25
N ASN A 396 -26.30 -8.36 -7.67
CA ASN A 396 -27.41 -7.91 -6.83
C ASN A 396 -28.47 -7.10 -7.57
N GLN A 397 -28.33 -6.95 -8.89
CA GLN A 397 -29.30 -6.25 -9.77
C GLN A 397 -29.48 -7.00 -11.07
N GLU A 398 -30.72 -7.46 -11.34
CA GLU A 398 -31.04 -8.29 -12.51
C GLU A 398 -30.74 -7.59 -13.85
N ASP A 399 -30.94 -6.29 -13.93
CA ASP A 399 -30.72 -5.48 -15.13
C ASP A 399 -29.24 -5.31 -15.54
N LEU A 400 -28.31 -5.71 -14.67
CA LEU A 400 -26.89 -5.77 -15.02
C LEU A 400 -26.52 -6.99 -15.86
N ILE A 401 -27.36 -8.04 -15.84
CA ILE A 401 -27.09 -9.29 -16.57
C ILE A 401 -27.16 -9.04 -18.07
N GLY A 402 -26.02 -9.16 -18.77
CA GLY A 402 -25.96 -8.97 -20.21
C GLY A 402 -26.32 -7.57 -20.69
N ARG A 403 -26.23 -6.56 -19.82
CA ARG A 403 -26.48 -5.16 -20.18
C ARG A 403 -25.56 -4.74 -21.34
N GLU A 404 -26.14 -4.26 -22.43
CA GLU A 404 -25.37 -3.76 -23.55
C GLU A 404 -24.69 -2.42 -23.21
N VAL A 405 -23.43 -2.28 -23.61
CA VAL A 405 -22.68 -1.04 -23.48
C VAL A 405 -23.11 -0.08 -24.58
N LYS A 406 -23.66 1.06 -24.18
CA LYS A 406 -23.99 2.17 -25.09
C LYS A 406 -22.84 3.18 -25.11
N GLY A 407 -22.14 3.31 -26.23
CA GLY A 407 -21.00 4.22 -26.38
C GLY A 407 -19.67 3.54 -26.06
N LEU A 408 -18.77 4.30 -25.41
CA LEU A 408 -17.42 3.83 -25.06
C LEU A 408 -17.45 2.79 -23.94
N SER A 409 -16.66 1.76 -24.08
CA SER A 409 -16.41 0.72 -23.07
C SER A 409 -15.11 0.97 -22.30
N LEU A 410 -14.86 0.18 -21.26
CA LEU A 410 -13.57 0.22 -20.54
C LEU A 410 -12.38 -0.04 -21.48
N LYS A 411 -12.57 -0.81 -22.56
CA LYS A 411 -11.52 -1.06 -23.56
C LYS A 411 -10.99 0.23 -24.21
N ASP A 412 -11.81 1.26 -24.26
CA ASP A 412 -11.50 2.55 -24.88
C ASP A 412 -10.78 3.52 -23.91
N CYS A 413 -10.61 3.15 -22.65
CA CYS A 413 -9.85 3.91 -21.66
C CYS A 413 -8.35 3.78 -21.91
N ASP A 414 -7.60 4.84 -21.64
CA ASP A 414 -6.14 4.88 -21.87
C ASP A 414 -5.39 3.78 -21.09
N TRP A 415 -5.84 3.48 -19.87
CA TRP A 415 -5.25 2.46 -19.01
C TRP A 415 -5.58 1.02 -19.46
N ALA A 416 -6.59 0.80 -20.29
CA ALA A 416 -7.03 -0.54 -20.68
C ALA A 416 -5.98 -1.34 -21.46
N LYS A 417 -5.07 -0.65 -22.15
CA LYS A 417 -3.92 -1.27 -22.85
C LYS A 417 -2.95 -1.99 -21.91
N ASP A 418 -2.92 -1.57 -20.63
CA ASP A 418 -2.01 -2.10 -19.62
C ASP A 418 -2.59 -3.36 -18.93
N VAL A 419 -3.85 -3.74 -19.20
CA VAL A 419 -4.55 -4.87 -18.57
C VAL A 419 -4.10 -6.23 -19.12
N LYS A 420 -3.91 -6.31 -20.43
CA LYS A 420 -3.52 -7.56 -21.07
C LYS A 420 -2.16 -8.03 -20.54
N ASP A 421 -2.01 -9.32 -20.38
CA ASP A 421 -0.81 -9.98 -19.89
C ASP A 421 -0.50 -9.70 -18.38
N LYS A 422 -1.39 -8.98 -17.66
CA LYS A 422 -1.35 -8.90 -16.20
C LYS A 422 -2.06 -10.10 -15.57
N HIS A 423 -1.66 -10.47 -14.36
CA HIS A 423 -2.35 -11.51 -13.58
C HIS A 423 -3.53 -10.95 -12.81
N PHE A 424 -3.42 -9.69 -12.42
CA PHE A 424 -4.45 -8.93 -11.71
C PHE A 424 -4.44 -7.48 -12.16
N TYR A 425 -5.62 -6.89 -12.27
CA TYR A 425 -5.80 -5.45 -12.50
C TYR A 425 -7.03 -4.94 -11.76
N LEU A 426 -6.87 -3.77 -11.13
CA LEU A 426 -7.96 -3.02 -10.51
C LEU A 426 -7.92 -1.58 -11.00
N ASN A 427 -9.08 -1.01 -11.27
CA ASN A 427 -9.24 0.41 -11.57
C ASN A 427 -10.40 1.00 -10.76
N VAL A 428 -10.15 2.16 -10.15
CA VAL A 428 -11.15 3.00 -9.49
C VAL A 428 -11.22 4.32 -10.23
N ASN A 429 -12.38 4.64 -10.80
CA ASN A 429 -12.63 5.86 -11.55
C ASN A 429 -13.11 6.96 -10.61
N PHE A 430 -12.23 7.86 -10.23
CA PHE A 430 -12.57 8.98 -9.34
C PHE A 430 -13.48 10.01 -9.99
N GLN A 431 -13.51 10.10 -11.32
CA GLN A 431 -14.42 11.01 -12.02
C GLN A 431 -15.88 10.58 -11.85
N ALA A 432 -16.13 9.28 -11.94
CA ALA A 432 -17.44 8.70 -11.68
C ALA A 432 -17.84 8.87 -10.20
N LEU A 433 -16.89 8.76 -9.26
CA LEU A 433 -17.13 9.00 -7.83
C LEU A 433 -17.38 10.48 -7.54
N ALA A 434 -16.63 11.41 -8.12
CA ALA A 434 -16.79 12.85 -7.91
C ALA A 434 -18.18 13.36 -8.33
N ALA A 435 -18.77 12.74 -9.36
CA ALA A 435 -20.12 13.09 -9.80
C ALA A 435 -21.21 12.80 -8.76
N VAL A 436 -20.98 11.82 -7.88
CA VAL A 436 -21.95 11.36 -6.86
C VAL A 436 -21.58 11.82 -5.44
N LEU A 437 -20.30 12.05 -5.19
CA LEU A 437 -19.74 12.45 -3.89
C LEU A 437 -18.97 13.80 -3.98
N PRO A 438 -19.63 14.86 -4.46
CA PRO A 438 -18.95 16.14 -4.66
C PRO A 438 -18.48 16.81 -3.35
N GLN A 439 -18.99 16.36 -2.21
CA GLN A 439 -18.61 16.84 -0.88
C GLN A 439 -17.25 16.31 -0.39
N ILE A 440 -16.68 15.30 -1.05
CA ILE A 440 -15.35 14.80 -0.69
C ILE A 440 -14.32 15.77 -1.28
N PRO A 441 -13.55 16.48 -0.43
CA PRO A 441 -12.55 17.42 -0.91
C PRO A 441 -11.55 16.73 -1.84
N TYR A 442 -11.13 17.45 -2.87
CA TYR A 442 -10.04 17.05 -3.79
C TYR A 442 -10.31 15.83 -4.70
N VAL A 443 -11.40 15.06 -4.50
CA VAL A 443 -11.77 13.96 -5.42
C VAL A 443 -11.87 14.45 -6.86
N GLY A 444 -12.35 15.69 -7.04
CA GLY A 444 -12.48 16.32 -8.37
C GLY A 444 -11.17 16.49 -9.15
N MET A 445 -10.00 16.46 -8.51
CA MET A 445 -8.70 16.56 -9.18
C MET A 445 -8.10 15.19 -9.53
N LEU A 446 -8.61 14.10 -8.94
CA LEU A 446 -8.19 12.75 -9.22
C LEU A 446 -8.87 12.23 -10.49
N ASP A 447 -8.16 11.47 -11.29
CA ASP A 447 -8.70 10.78 -12.46
C ASP A 447 -9.01 9.33 -12.11
N TYR A 448 -7.99 8.52 -11.87
CA TYR A 448 -8.17 7.13 -11.46
C TYR A 448 -7.05 6.63 -10.53
N LEU A 449 -7.33 5.55 -9.83
CA LEU A 449 -6.33 4.69 -9.18
C LEU A 449 -6.32 3.35 -9.90
N SER A 450 -5.14 2.90 -10.32
CA SER A 450 -4.96 1.52 -10.77
C SER A 450 -4.01 0.74 -9.87
N ILE A 451 -4.27 -0.56 -9.76
CA ILE A 451 -3.37 -1.53 -9.13
C ILE A 451 -3.22 -2.68 -10.12
N GLU A 452 -2.00 -3.00 -10.47
CA GLU A 452 -1.70 -4.08 -11.41
C GLU A 452 -0.61 -5.01 -10.87
N SER A 453 -0.65 -6.27 -11.29
CA SER A 453 0.36 -7.27 -10.98
C SER A 453 0.53 -8.21 -12.17
N ASP A 454 1.77 -8.42 -12.59
CA ASP A 454 2.17 -9.39 -13.61
C ASP A 454 2.88 -10.61 -13.00
N GLU A 455 3.19 -10.56 -11.72
CA GLU A 455 3.72 -11.69 -10.96
C GLU A 455 3.31 -11.60 -9.48
N PRO A 456 3.20 -12.75 -8.77
CA PRO A 456 2.65 -12.78 -7.42
C PRO A 456 3.40 -11.94 -6.38
N THR A 457 4.68 -11.62 -6.61
CA THR A 457 5.50 -10.83 -5.66
C THR A 457 5.54 -9.35 -5.95
N LYS A 458 5.02 -8.91 -7.10
CA LYS A 458 5.11 -7.51 -7.52
C LYS A 458 3.74 -6.92 -7.80
N ALA A 459 3.57 -5.68 -7.38
CA ALA A 459 2.40 -4.87 -7.70
C ALA A 459 2.85 -3.45 -8.03
N ARG A 460 2.12 -2.82 -8.92
CA ARG A 460 2.29 -1.42 -9.28
C ARG A 460 0.98 -0.68 -9.06
N LEU A 461 1.05 0.42 -8.31
CA LEU A 461 -0.07 1.30 -8.03
C LEU A 461 0.18 2.64 -8.75
N VAL A 462 -0.82 3.13 -9.44
CA VAL A 462 -0.76 4.43 -10.12
C VAL A 462 -1.95 5.27 -9.67
N LEU A 463 -1.66 6.40 -9.03
CA LEU A 463 -2.65 7.44 -8.78
C LEU A 463 -2.51 8.49 -9.87
N GLN A 464 -3.46 8.55 -10.80
CA GLN A 464 -3.50 9.48 -11.90
C GLN A 464 -4.36 10.70 -11.53
N LEU A 465 -3.81 11.91 -11.76
CA LEU A 465 -4.54 13.17 -11.63
C LEU A 465 -5.02 13.65 -13.01
N LYS A 466 -6.01 14.53 -13.02
CA LYS A 466 -6.54 15.14 -14.26
C LYS A 466 -5.54 16.05 -14.96
N ASP A 467 -4.75 16.79 -14.21
CA ASP A 467 -3.66 17.58 -14.78
C ASP A 467 -2.45 16.67 -14.99
N HIS A 468 -2.24 16.27 -16.25
CA HIS A 468 -1.15 15.37 -16.64
C HIS A 468 0.19 16.10 -16.86
N LYS A 469 0.23 17.43 -16.78
CA LYS A 469 1.42 18.21 -17.13
C LYS A 469 2.24 18.62 -15.92
N GLU A 470 1.56 18.98 -14.83
CA GLU A 470 2.22 19.45 -13.63
C GLU A 470 2.59 18.26 -12.71
N ASN A 471 3.76 18.32 -12.07
CA ASN A 471 4.17 17.27 -11.12
C ASN A 471 3.13 17.12 -9.99
N VAL A 472 2.85 15.88 -9.62
CA VAL A 472 1.81 15.58 -8.61
C VAL A 472 2.14 16.21 -7.25
N LEU A 473 3.41 16.27 -6.84
CA LEU A 473 3.80 16.93 -5.59
C LEU A 473 3.46 18.42 -5.60
N LYS A 474 3.72 19.09 -6.72
CA LYS A 474 3.38 20.52 -6.88
C LYS A 474 1.89 20.73 -6.80
N GLN A 475 1.09 19.86 -7.42
CA GLN A 475 -0.37 19.90 -7.34
C GLN A 475 -0.86 19.70 -5.89
N LEU A 476 -0.29 18.75 -5.15
CA LEU A 476 -0.65 18.48 -3.75
C LEU A 476 -0.30 19.64 -2.82
N VAL A 477 0.87 20.24 -3.00
CA VAL A 477 1.30 21.41 -2.21
C VAL A 477 0.37 22.61 -2.39
N LYS A 478 -0.15 22.85 -3.59
CA LYS A 478 -1.15 23.90 -3.83
C LYS A 478 -2.44 23.70 -3.03
N ILE A 479 -2.82 22.45 -2.76
CA ILE A 479 -4.01 22.10 -1.99
C ILE A 479 -3.83 22.44 -0.52
N VAL A 480 -2.66 22.10 0.05
CA VAL A 480 -2.37 22.34 1.48
C VAL A 480 -2.28 23.83 1.78
N ASN A 481 -1.94 24.66 0.80
CA ASN A 481 -1.76 26.10 0.93
C ASN A 481 -3.01 26.94 0.62
N ASN A 482 -4.12 26.31 0.17
CA ASN A 482 -5.42 26.94 -0.05
C ASN A 482 -6.40 26.58 1.08
#